data_a91ed5569c039f0e3ffbb09f5692d3c9
#
_entry.id   a91ed5569c039f0e3ffbb09f5692d3c9
#
_cell.length_a   1.000
_cell.length_b   1.000
_cell.length_c   1.000
_cell.angle_alpha   90.00
_cell.angle_beta   90.00
_cell.angle_gamma   90.00
#
_symmetry.space_group_name_H-M   'P 1'
#
loop_
_entity.id
_entity.type
_entity.pdbx_description
1 polymer ?
#
loop_
_entity_poly.entity_id
_entity_poly.type
_entity_poly.pdbx_seq_one_letter_code
_entity_poly.pdbx_strand_id
1 'polypeptide(L)'
;MTQPTELPERAQSIVDVLVDAFSDLMAADADAFRSKFRKMAADPFAFYRGSACLFYADMSTLEDAWSDERTSRVWIQGDLHAENFGTYMDSAGRIVFDVNDFDEAYLGHVSWDLRRFAASFALMAWRKALSDDAIGELIAIYLRSYLDQVEAFTRSDEDRAFALLKDNTEGAVHEVILETATRTRSSLLERITVIEEHERRFADRPSNRRLDDDEREKVMAALHRYRETVVPPRRRRDVAYDVKDVVGTGGFGIGSAGLPAYNVLLEGYDQALENDVVLSIKQGNVAAPS
;
A
#
# COMPACT_ATOMS: atom_id res chain seq x y z
N MET A 1 34.99 -21.92 -18.68
CA MET A 1 33.62 -21.43 -18.93
C MET A 1 32.70 -22.56 -18.47
N THR A 2 32.13 -22.40 -17.27
CA THR A 2 31.11 -23.33 -16.75
C THR A 2 29.84 -23.09 -17.54
N GLN A 3 29.25 -24.14 -18.11
CA GLN A 3 27.92 -24.07 -18.74
C GLN A 3 26.92 -23.55 -17.71
N PRO A 4 25.97 -22.66 -18.09
CA PRO A 4 24.91 -22.28 -17.19
C PRO A 4 24.13 -23.53 -16.79
N THR A 5 24.06 -23.82 -15.52
CA THR A 5 23.22 -24.88 -14.97
C THR A 5 21.79 -24.56 -15.34
N GLU A 6 21.11 -25.42 -16.10
CA GLU A 6 19.69 -25.27 -16.39
C GLU A 6 18.91 -25.14 -15.08
N LEU A 7 18.10 -24.10 -14.97
CA LEU A 7 17.24 -23.90 -13.82
C LEU A 7 16.13 -24.97 -13.81
N PRO A 8 15.68 -25.42 -12.64
CA PRO A 8 14.45 -26.22 -12.57
C PRO A 8 13.30 -25.50 -13.27
N GLU A 9 12.43 -26.23 -13.94
CA GLU A 9 11.30 -25.67 -14.73
C GLU A 9 10.50 -24.60 -13.95
N ARG A 10 10.19 -24.86 -12.68
CA ARG A 10 9.50 -23.87 -11.83
C ARG A 10 10.33 -22.60 -11.58
N ALA A 11 11.62 -22.73 -11.39
CA ALA A 11 12.50 -21.58 -11.18
C ALA A 11 12.58 -20.72 -12.44
N GLN A 12 12.61 -21.34 -13.63
CA GLN A 12 12.56 -20.61 -14.89
C GLN A 12 11.22 -19.87 -15.05
N SER A 13 10.09 -20.53 -14.80
CA SER A 13 8.76 -19.91 -14.83
C SER A 13 8.66 -18.69 -13.91
N ILE A 14 9.21 -18.78 -12.69
CA ILE A 14 9.26 -17.62 -11.76
C ILE A 14 10.06 -16.46 -12.35
N VAL A 15 11.23 -16.75 -12.92
CA VAL A 15 12.08 -15.73 -13.54
C VAL A 15 11.36 -15.08 -14.71
N ASP A 16 10.73 -15.87 -15.58
CA ASP A 16 10.02 -15.36 -16.76
C ASP A 16 8.87 -14.42 -16.36
N VAL A 17 8.06 -14.78 -15.38
CA VAL A 17 6.97 -13.93 -14.87
C VAL A 17 7.52 -12.61 -14.26
N LEU A 18 8.59 -12.68 -13.48
CA LEU A 18 9.19 -11.49 -12.87
C LEU A 18 9.83 -10.57 -13.91
N VAL A 19 10.48 -11.14 -14.92
CA VAL A 19 11.09 -10.37 -16.03
C VAL A 19 10.01 -9.72 -16.86
N ASP A 20 8.97 -10.44 -17.23
CA ASP A 20 7.83 -9.90 -17.99
C ASP A 20 7.17 -8.73 -17.26
N ALA A 21 6.86 -8.91 -15.97
CA ALA A 21 6.20 -7.89 -15.17
C ALA A 21 7.07 -6.65 -14.88
N PHE A 22 8.39 -6.77 -14.85
CA PHE A 22 9.27 -5.72 -14.35
C PHE A 22 10.31 -5.20 -15.37
N SER A 23 10.36 -5.70 -16.60
CA SER A 23 11.39 -5.36 -17.59
C SER A 23 11.55 -3.85 -17.79
N ASP A 24 10.45 -3.14 -18.00
CA ASP A 24 10.47 -1.69 -18.24
C ASP A 24 10.92 -0.90 -17.01
N LEU A 25 10.45 -1.30 -15.83
CA LEU A 25 10.84 -0.68 -14.57
C LEU A 25 12.31 -0.96 -14.21
N MET A 26 12.80 -2.18 -14.51
CA MET A 26 14.22 -2.53 -14.34
C MET A 26 15.12 -1.72 -15.28
N ALA A 27 14.64 -1.45 -16.48
CA ALA A 27 15.36 -0.61 -17.43
C ALA A 27 15.36 0.87 -16.99
N ALA A 28 14.28 1.36 -16.37
CA ALA A 28 14.15 2.72 -15.89
C ALA A 28 15.00 2.99 -14.63
N ASP A 29 15.05 2.05 -13.68
CA ASP A 29 15.83 2.19 -12.43
C ASP A 29 16.41 0.83 -11.98
N ALA A 30 17.55 0.47 -12.57
CA ALA A 30 18.24 -0.78 -12.27
C ALA A 30 18.72 -0.88 -10.81
N ASP A 31 19.04 0.23 -10.15
CA ASP A 31 19.54 0.22 -8.76
C ASP A 31 18.41 -0.01 -7.76
N ALA A 32 17.24 0.59 -7.97
CA ALA A 32 16.05 0.29 -7.19
C ALA A 32 15.69 -1.19 -7.28
N PHE A 33 15.75 -1.78 -8.50
CA PHE A 33 15.46 -3.19 -8.69
C PHE A 33 16.50 -4.14 -8.12
N ARG A 34 17.79 -3.81 -8.17
CA ARG A 34 18.82 -4.57 -7.43
C ARG A 34 18.53 -4.57 -5.92
N SER A 35 18.11 -3.43 -5.38
CA SER A 35 17.72 -3.33 -3.97
C SER A 35 16.46 -4.15 -3.66
N LYS A 36 15.42 -4.07 -4.53
CA LYS A 36 14.19 -4.88 -4.44
C LYS A 36 14.52 -6.37 -4.39
N PHE A 37 15.21 -6.89 -5.39
CA PHE A 37 15.54 -8.32 -5.47
C PHE A 37 16.43 -8.79 -4.33
N ARG A 38 17.35 -7.95 -3.83
CA ARG A 38 18.14 -8.28 -2.64
C ARG A 38 17.26 -8.43 -1.40
N LYS A 39 16.28 -7.56 -1.20
CA LYS A 39 15.33 -7.67 -0.10
C LYS A 39 14.44 -8.90 -0.24
N MET A 40 13.95 -9.18 -1.46
CA MET A 40 13.15 -10.37 -1.75
C MET A 40 13.93 -11.66 -1.50
N ALA A 41 15.20 -11.73 -1.91
CA ALA A 41 16.05 -12.91 -1.70
C ALA A 41 16.38 -13.16 -0.22
N ALA A 42 16.35 -12.14 0.62
CA ALA A 42 16.68 -12.24 2.04
C ALA A 42 15.52 -12.73 2.92
N ASP A 43 14.27 -12.60 2.46
CA ASP A 43 13.09 -12.82 3.29
C ASP A 43 11.90 -13.35 2.44
N PRO A 44 11.34 -14.54 2.77
CA PRO A 44 10.20 -15.11 2.06
C PRO A 44 8.96 -14.20 2.06
N PHE A 45 8.70 -13.48 3.13
CA PHE A 45 7.57 -12.54 3.19
C PHE A 45 7.82 -11.31 2.30
N ALA A 46 9.05 -10.79 2.28
CA ALA A 46 9.44 -9.74 1.34
C ALA A 46 9.36 -10.21 -0.12
N PHE A 47 9.73 -11.47 -0.40
CA PHE A 47 9.54 -12.07 -1.73
C PHE A 47 8.07 -12.09 -2.12
N TYR A 48 7.21 -12.58 -1.23
CA TYR A 48 5.77 -12.66 -1.45
C TYR A 48 5.15 -11.28 -1.75
N ARG A 49 5.50 -10.27 -0.98
CA ARG A 49 5.05 -8.89 -1.21
C ARG A 49 5.58 -8.28 -2.51
N GLY A 50 6.84 -8.57 -2.84
CA GLY A 50 7.50 -8.00 -4.02
C GLY A 50 7.14 -8.67 -5.33
N SER A 51 6.39 -9.79 -5.30
CA SER A 51 6.05 -10.63 -6.45
C SER A 51 4.54 -10.90 -6.56
N ALA A 52 3.71 -9.87 -6.40
CA ALA A 52 2.26 -10.01 -6.57
C ALA A 52 1.90 -10.57 -7.96
N CYS A 53 2.61 -10.15 -9.01
CA CYS A 53 2.46 -10.68 -10.37
C CYS A 53 2.60 -12.21 -10.43
N LEU A 54 3.54 -12.79 -9.67
CA LEU A 54 3.72 -14.25 -9.61
C LEU A 54 2.53 -14.94 -8.94
N PHE A 55 2.00 -14.36 -7.86
CA PHE A 55 0.80 -14.91 -7.23
C PHE A 55 -0.37 -14.97 -8.22
N TYR A 56 -0.61 -13.90 -8.98
CA TYR A 56 -1.70 -13.87 -9.96
C TYR A 56 -1.44 -14.75 -11.17
N ALA A 57 -0.21 -14.86 -11.64
CA ALA A 57 0.17 -15.83 -12.67
C ALA A 57 -0.16 -17.27 -12.23
N ASP A 58 0.12 -17.61 -10.97
CA ASP A 58 -0.24 -18.91 -10.40
C ASP A 58 -1.76 -19.08 -10.25
N MET A 59 -2.45 -18.05 -9.74
CA MET A 59 -3.91 -18.10 -9.55
C MET A 59 -4.68 -18.26 -10.86
N SER A 60 -4.19 -17.66 -11.96
CA SER A 60 -4.81 -17.78 -13.29
C SER A 60 -4.80 -19.20 -13.85
N THR A 61 -3.92 -20.05 -13.35
CA THR A 61 -3.80 -21.47 -13.76
C THR A 61 -4.62 -22.41 -12.90
N LEU A 62 -5.13 -21.93 -11.76
CA LEU A 62 -5.89 -22.76 -10.81
C LEU A 62 -7.40 -22.59 -11.05
N GLU A 63 -8.09 -23.73 -11.10
CA GLU A 63 -9.56 -23.71 -11.09
C GLU A 63 -10.06 -23.14 -9.75
N ASP A 64 -10.96 -22.18 -9.83
CA ASP A 64 -11.63 -21.60 -8.68
C ASP A 64 -13.05 -22.16 -8.54
N ALA A 65 -13.15 -23.34 -7.94
CA ALA A 65 -14.42 -24.04 -7.72
C ALA A 65 -15.43 -23.28 -6.83
N TRP A 66 -14.98 -22.19 -6.16
CA TRP A 66 -15.76 -21.37 -5.25
C TRP A 66 -16.26 -20.07 -5.89
N SER A 67 -15.92 -19.84 -7.14
CA SER A 67 -16.26 -18.63 -7.88
C SER A 67 -17.41 -18.89 -8.86
N ASP A 68 -18.33 -17.94 -8.92
CA ASP A 68 -19.41 -17.87 -9.89
C ASP A 68 -19.40 -16.53 -10.64
N GLU A 69 -20.38 -16.25 -11.48
CA GLU A 69 -20.48 -15.00 -12.25
C GLU A 69 -20.52 -13.73 -11.36
N ARG A 70 -20.96 -13.83 -10.11
CA ARG A 70 -21.04 -12.71 -9.16
C ARG A 70 -19.75 -12.52 -8.39
N THR A 71 -19.14 -13.62 -7.97
CA THR A 71 -17.96 -13.64 -7.08
C THR A 71 -16.63 -13.62 -7.83
N SER A 72 -16.66 -13.78 -9.17
CA SER A 72 -15.50 -13.66 -10.05
C SER A 72 -15.22 -12.21 -10.51
N ARG A 73 -16.12 -11.26 -10.25
CA ARG A 73 -15.98 -9.87 -10.68
C ARG A 73 -16.40 -8.89 -9.57
N VAL A 74 -15.70 -8.97 -8.46
CA VAL A 74 -15.83 -8.04 -7.35
C VAL A 74 -14.58 -7.15 -7.26
N TRP A 75 -14.71 -5.99 -6.63
CA TRP A 75 -13.53 -5.22 -6.28
C TRP A 75 -12.72 -5.97 -5.23
N ILE A 76 -11.48 -6.27 -5.55
CA ILE A 76 -10.48 -6.84 -4.65
C ILE A 76 -9.41 -5.78 -4.36
N GLN A 77 -8.72 -5.93 -3.21
CA GLN A 77 -7.60 -5.06 -2.86
C GLN A 77 -6.38 -5.35 -3.75
N GLY A 78 -6.22 -6.58 -4.23
CA GLY A 78 -5.25 -6.97 -5.25
C GLY A 78 -3.85 -7.30 -4.74
N ASP A 79 -3.44 -6.81 -3.57
CA ASP A 79 -2.19 -7.19 -2.89
C ASP A 79 -2.44 -7.42 -1.39
N LEU A 80 -3.56 -8.05 -1.02
CA LEU A 80 -3.96 -8.20 0.37
C LEU A 80 -2.98 -9.07 1.15
N HIS A 81 -2.19 -8.45 1.98
CA HIS A 81 -1.25 -9.10 2.89
C HIS A 81 -1.29 -8.46 4.28
N ALA A 82 -0.70 -9.12 5.27
CA ALA A 82 -0.84 -8.72 6.67
C ALA A 82 -0.32 -7.31 7.00
N GLU A 83 0.59 -6.72 6.19
CA GLU A 83 1.07 -5.37 6.39
C GLU A 83 0.22 -4.29 5.66
N ASN A 84 -0.82 -4.69 4.92
CA ASN A 84 -1.78 -3.78 4.29
C ASN A 84 -3.00 -3.52 5.18
N PHE A 85 -2.86 -3.71 6.48
CA PHE A 85 -3.81 -3.28 7.50
C PHE A 85 -3.18 -2.18 8.34
N GLY A 86 -3.95 -1.14 8.62
CA GLY A 86 -3.44 -0.02 9.38
C GLY A 86 -4.52 0.98 9.78
N THR A 87 -4.08 2.03 10.45
CA THR A 87 -4.97 3.09 10.89
C THR A 87 -4.87 4.30 9.98
N TYR A 88 -6.00 4.90 9.68
CA TYR A 88 -6.09 6.18 8.98
C TYR A 88 -7.34 6.95 9.44
N MET A 89 -7.44 8.20 9.03
CA MET A 89 -8.62 9.01 9.30
C MET A 89 -9.60 8.92 8.14
N ASP A 90 -10.82 8.50 8.42
CA ASP A 90 -11.88 8.42 7.42
C ASP A 90 -12.42 9.80 7.01
N SER A 91 -13.36 9.83 6.06
CA SER A 91 -13.96 11.08 5.57
C SER A 91 -14.82 11.80 6.62
N ALA A 92 -15.19 11.14 7.70
CA ALA A 92 -15.91 11.72 8.85
C ALA A 92 -14.98 12.23 9.95
N GLY A 93 -13.66 12.10 9.77
CA GLY A 93 -12.66 12.52 10.75
C GLY A 93 -12.47 11.53 11.90
N ARG A 94 -12.87 10.26 11.73
CA ARG A 94 -12.69 9.21 12.72
C ARG A 94 -11.43 8.40 12.39
N ILE A 95 -10.68 8.01 13.41
CA ILE A 95 -9.58 7.06 13.25
C ILE A 95 -10.17 5.66 13.13
N VAL A 96 -9.92 5.01 12.01
CA VAL A 96 -10.35 3.64 11.71
C VAL A 96 -9.13 2.73 11.57
N PHE A 97 -9.30 1.44 11.86
CA PHE A 97 -8.37 0.39 11.47
C PHE A 97 -8.99 -0.39 10.31
N ASP A 98 -8.33 -0.42 9.18
CA ASP A 98 -8.87 -1.04 7.97
C ASP A 98 -7.76 -1.41 7.00
N VAL A 99 -8.14 -2.00 5.88
CA VAL A 99 -7.26 -2.26 4.74
C VAL A 99 -6.85 -0.94 4.09
N ASN A 100 -5.61 -0.86 3.67
CA ASN A 100 -5.04 0.28 2.96
C ASN A 100 -4.28 -0.19 1.69
N ASP A 101 -3.59 0.76 1.01
CA ASP A 101 -2.73 0.51 -0.15
C ASP A 101 -3.45 -0.20 -1.32
N PHE A 102 -4.44 0.50 -1.89
CA PHE A 102 -5.28 -0.01 -3.00
C PHE A 102 -4.63 0.21 -4.38
N ASP A 103 -3.32 0.34 -4.47
CA ASP A 103 -2.61 0.56 -5.75
C ASP A 103 -2.78 -0.61 -6.74
N GLU A 104 -3.01 -1.82 -6.21
CA GLU A 104 -3.24 -3.05 -6.97
C GLU A 104 -4.74 -3.43 -7.08
N ALA A 105 -5.65 -2.53 -6.67
CA ALA A 105 -7.08 -2.82 -6.67
C ALA A 105 -7.59 -3.13 -8.09
N TYR A 106 -8.38 -4.19 -8.21
CA TYR A 106 -8.83 -4.72 -9.48
C TYR A 106 -10.22 -5.40 -9.38
N LEU A 107 -10.84 -5.68 -10.51
CA LEU A 107 -12.04 -6.53 -10.58
C LEU A 107 -11.62 -7.98 -10.76
N GLY A 108 -11.65 -8.75 -9.69
CA GLY A 108 -11.19 -10.14 -9.66
C GLY A 108 -12.06 -11.04 -8.80
N HIS A 109 -11.58 -12.27 -8.59
CA HIS A 109 -12.25 -13.25 -7.76
C HIS A 109 -12.12 -12.90 -6.27
N VAL A 110 -13.22 -12.96 -5.52
CA VAL A 110 -13.21 -12.74 -4.07
C VAL A 110 -12.21 -13.66 -3.36
N SER A 111 -12.04 -14.88 -3.84
CA SER A 111 -11.14 -15.88 -3.29
C SER A 111 -9.65 -15.48 -3.40
N TRP A 112 -9.29 -14.59 -4.32
CA TRP A 112 -7.90 -14.19 -4.52
C TRP A 112 -7.36 -13.40 -3.32
N ASP A 113 -8.10 -12.40 -2.84
CA ASP A 113 -7.72 -11.66 -1.65
C ASP A 113 -7.66 -12.56 -0.41
N LEU A 114 -8.65 -13.45 -0.24
CA LEU A 114 -8.67 -14.39 0.88
C LEU A 114 -7.46 -15.32 0.88
N ARG A 115 -7.10 -15.87 -0.27
CA ARG A 115 -5.92 -16.72 -0.45
C ARG A 115 -4.63 -15.95 -0.24
N ARG A 116 -4.56 -14.72 -0.79
CA ARG A 116 -3.37 -13.89 -0.67
C ARG A 116 -3.11 -13.49 0.77
N PHE A 117 -4.14 -13.08 1.50
CA PHE A 117 -4.00 -12.79 2.92
C PHE A 117 -3.62 -14.05 3.73
N ALA A 118 -4.32 -15.17 3.53
CA ALA A 118 -4.02 -16.43 4.23
C ALA A 118 -2.57 -16.87 4.02
N ALA A 119 -2.07 -16.81 2.79
CA ALA A 119 -0.67 -17.16 2.48
C ALA A 119 0.32 -16.20 3.15
N SER A 120 0.05 -14.90 3.14
CA SER A 120 0.90 -13.91 3.82
C SER A 120 0.95 -14.14 5.33
N PHE A 121 -0.18 -14.48 5.92
CA PHE A 121 -0.30 -14.77 7.33
C PHE A 121 0.41 -16.06 7.72
N ALA A 122 0.28 -17.11 6.89
CA ALA A 122 1.03 -18.35 7.05
C ALA A 122 2.56 -18.11 7.03
N LEU A 123 3.05 -17.31 6.08
CA LEU A 123 4.47 -16.97 6.00
C LEU A 123 4.96 -16.22 7.24
N MET A 124 4.17 -15.28 7.76
CA MET A 124 4.51 -14.58 9.01
C MET A 124 4.56 -15.50 10.22
N ALA A 125 3.57 -16.40 10.35
CA ALA A 125 3.51 -17.36 11.43
C ALA A 125 4.66 -18.39 11.34
N TRP A 126 4.96 -18.86 10.15
CA TRP A 126 6.10 -19.75 9.89
C TRP A 126 7.44 -19.09 10.28
N ARG A 127 7.65 -17.82 9.92
CA ARG A 127 8.84 -17.05 10.33
C ARG A 127 8.98 -16.90 11.85
N LYS A 128 7.89 -16.98 12.58
CA LYS A 128 7.85 -17.01 14.06
C LYS A 128 7.99 -18.42 14.62
N ALA A 129 8.32 -19.41 13.77
CA ALA A 129 8.49 -20.82 14.11
C ALA A 129 7.22 -21.47 14.72
N LEU A 130 6.01 -21.04 14.31
CA LEU A 130 4.79 -21.76 14.62
C LEU A 130 4.76 -23.09 13.85
N SER A 131 4.14 -24.11 14.42
CA SER A 131 3.93 -25.40 13.75
C SER A 131 2.89 -25.27 12.63
N ASP A 132 2.94 -26.19 11.66
CA ASP A 132 1.96 -26.23 10.56
C ASP A 132 0.51 -26.38 11.09
N ASP A 133 0.32 -27.16 12.15
CA ASP A 133 -1.00 -27.31 12.80
C ASP A 133 -1.50 -25.97 13.39
N ALA A 134 -0.62 -25.22 14.08
CA ALA A 134 -0.99 -23.92 14.63
C ALA A 134 -1.26 -22.89 13.51
N ILE A 135 -0.49 -22.93 12.42
CA ILE A 135 -0.73 -22.08 11.24
C ILE A 135 -2.11 -22.42 10.63
N GLY A 136 -2.40 -23.72 10.45
CA GLY A 136 -3.69 -24.17 9.94
C GLY A 136 -4.87 -23.74 10.81
N GLU A 137 -4.73 -23.81 12.14
CA GLU A 137 -5.75 -23.34 13.08
C GLU A 137 -5.99 -21.82 12.97
N LEU A 138 -4.94 -21.02 12.89
CA LEU A 138 -5.03 -19.57 12.73
C LEU A 138 -5.72 -19.18 11.41
N ILE A 139 -5.39 -19.84 10.30
CA ILE A 139 -6.06 -19.63 9.02
C ILE A 139 -7.54 -20.03 9.11
N ALA A 140 -7.87 -21.13 9.77
CA ALA A 140 -9.25 -21.55 9.97
C ALA A 140 -10.05 -20.54 10.82
N ILE A 141 -9.44 -19.93 11.84
CA ILE A 141 -10.05 -18.85 12.62
C ILE A 141 -10.32 -17.63 11.72
N TYR A 142 -9.34 -17.21 10.93
CA TYR A 142 -9.50 -16.11 9.99
C TYR A 142 -10.68 -16.32 9.05
N LEU A 143 -10.73 -17.47 8.37
CA LEU A 143 -11.77 -17.76 7.38
C LEU A 143 -13.16 -17.87 8.03
N ARG A 144 -13.27 -18.46 9.22
CA ARG A 144 -14.54 -18.49 9.98
C ARG A 144 -15.00 -17.07 10.34
N SER A 145 -14.11 -16.26 10.92
CA SER A 145 -14.44 -14.88 11.29
C SER A 145 -14.88 -14.05 10.10
N TYR A 146 -14.24 -14.26 8.95
CA TYR A 146 -14.65 -13.61 7.70
C TYR A 146 -16.06 -14.02 7.27
N LEU A 147 -16.35 -15.34 7.27
CA LEU A 147 -17.66 -15.85 6.90
C LEU A 147 -18.74 -15.37 7.86
N ASP A 148 -18.49 -15.41 9.17
CA ASP A 148 -19.42 -14.94 10.21
C ASP A 148 -19.75 -13.46 10.01
N GLN A 149 -18.76 -12.63 9.65
CA GLN A 149 -18.97 -11.20 9.40
C GLN A 149 -19.74 -10.95 8.10
N VAL A 150 -19.44 -11.67 7.02
CA VAL A 150 -20.19 -11.60 5.76
C VAL A 150 -21.65 -12.01 6.00
N GLU A 151 -21.88 -13.08 6.75
CA GLU A 151 -23.22 -13.52 7.11
C GLU A 151 -23.97 -12.48 7.96
N ALA A 152 -23.29 -11.82 8.89
CA ALA A 152 -23.86 -10.72 9.67
C ALA A 152 -24.30 -9.56 8.78
N PHE A 153 -23.48 -9.17 7.79
CA PHE A 153 -23.82 -8.13 6.82
C PHE A 153 -25.01 -8.48 5.93
N THR A 154 -25.25 -9.77 5.63
CA THR A 154 -26.45 -10.15 4.87
C THR A 154 -27.75 -9.98 5.66
N ARG A 155 -27.66 -9.81 6.98
CA ARG A 155 -28.83 -9.67 7.87
C ARG A 155 -29.09 -8.23 8.32
N SER A 156 -28.22 -7.29 7.94
CA SER A 156 -28.35 -5.87 8.30
C SER A 156 -27.94 -4.97 7.14
N ASP A 157 -28.35 -3.72 7.16
CA ASP A 157 -27.93 -2.69 6.19
C ASP A 157 -26.69 -1.90 6.73
N GLU A 158 -25.99 -2.44 7.72
CA GLU A 158 -24.87 -1.75 8.39
C GLU A 158 -23.53 -1.93 7.65
N ASP A 159 -23.45 -2.78 6.64
CA ASP A 159 -22.25 -3.07 5.86
C ASP A 159 -21.52 -1.81 5.38
N ARG A 160 -22.28 -0.82 4.89
CA ARG A 160 -21.74 0.44 4.34
C ARG A 160 -21.19 1.39 5.41
N ALA A 161 -21.66 1.29 6.63
CA ALA A 161 -21.29 2.15 7.75
C ALA A 161 -20.30 1.48 8.71
N PHE A 162 -20.05 0.18 8.53
CA PHE A 162 -19.16 -0.58 9.39
C PHE A 162 -17.73 -0.06 9.30
N ALA A 163 -17.13 0.16 10.45
CA ALA A 163 -15.72 0.51 10.57
C ALA A 163 -15.20 0.02 11.93
N LEU A 164 -13.96 -0.43 11.96
CA LEU A 164 -13.27 -0.78 13.22
C LEU A 164 -12.78 0.52 13.87
N LEU A 165 -13.41 0.86 14.99
CA LEU A 165 -13.22 2.08 15.77
C LEU A 165 -12.76 1.73 17.19
N LYS A 166 -12.26 2.73 17.94
CA LYS A 166 -11.91 2.54 19.35
C LYS A 166 -13.06 2.00 20.21
N ASP A 167 -14.31 2.32 19.86
CA ASP A 167 -15.48 1.98 20.70
C ASP A 167 -16.04 0.57 20.41
N ASN A 168 -15.58 -0.10 19.33
CA ASN A 168 -16.03 -1.44 18.94
C ASN A 168 -14.87 -2.42 18.69
N THR A 169 -13.67 -2.11 19.17
CA THR A 169 -12.48 -2.96 19.04
C THR A 169 -11.88 -3.25 20.41
N GLU A 170 -11.13 -4.36 20.51
CA GLU A 170 -10.42 -4.79 21.70
C GLU A 170 -8.99 -5.25 21.34
N GLY A 171 -8.15 -5.46 22.36
CA GLY A 171 -6.80 -5.99 22.22
C GLY A 171 -5.92 -5.14 21.34
N ALA A 172 -5.07 -5.77 20.51
CA ALA A 172 -4.04 -5.08 19.73
C ALA A 172 -4.58 -4.05 18.73
N VAL A 173 -5.74 -4.30 18.11
CA VAL A 173 -6.36 -3.33 17.17
C VAL A 173 -6.79 -2.07 17.92
N HIS A 174 -7.43 -2.23 19.07
CA HIS A 174 -7.81 -1.12 19.92
C HIS A 174 -6.60 -0.27 20.35
N GLU A 175 -5.52 -0.94 20.81
CA GLU A 175 -4.28 -0.26 21.23
C GLU A 175 -3.67 0.54 20.10
N VAL A 176 -3.59 0.00 18.88
CA VAL A 176 -3.05 0.70 17.70
C VAL A 176 -3.89 1.92 17.33
N ILE A 177 -5.23 1.83 17.43
CA ILE A 177 -6.13 2.98 17.22
C ILE A 177 -5.85 4.08 18.25
N LEU A 178 -5.74 3.73 19.53
CA LEU A 178 -5.43 4.69 20.60
C LEU A 178 -4.04 5.33 20.42
N GLU A 179 -3.03 4.54 20.08
CA GLU A 179 -1.69 5.05 19.81
C GLU A 179 -1.71 6.05 18.62
N THR A 180 -2.46 5.73 17.57
CA THR A 180 -2.59 6.61 16.40
C THR A 180 -3.19 7.96 16.77
N ALA A 181 -4.14 8.01 17.70
CA ALA A 181 -4.73 9.26 18.17
C ALA A 181 -3.72 10.21 18.80
N THR A 182 -2.59 9.70 19.30
CA THR A 182 -1.51 10.52 19.88
C THR A 182 -0.52 11.06 18.83
N ARG A 183 -0.56 10.55 17.59
CA ARG A 183 0.32 10.97 16.49
C ARG A 183 -0.23 12.24 15.85
N THR A 184 0.28 13.38 16.26
CA THR A 184 -0.18 14.68 15.76
C THR A 184 0.48 15.08 14.44
N ARG A 185 -0.19 15.94 13.67
CA ARG A 185 0.38 16.57 12.48
C ARG A 185 1.65 17.34 12.80
N SER A 186 1.64 18.13 13.89
CA SER A 186 2.82 18.90 14.33
C SER A 186 4.03 17.99 14.55
N SER A 187 3.85 16.87 15.23
CA SER A 187 4.92 15.87 15.42
C SER A 187 5.46 15.30 14.10
N LEU A 188 4.60 15.07 13.10
CA LEU A 188 5.04 14.67 11.77
C LEU A 188 5.87 15.78 11.12
N LEU A 189 5.35 17.01 11.11
CA LEU A 189 6.01 18.16 10.47
C LEU A 189 7.37 18.45 11.12
N GLU A 190 7.47 18.46 12.44
CA GLU A 190 8.73 18.64 13.17
C GLU A 190 9.78 17.58 12.81
N ARG A 191 9.32 16.35 12.56
CA ARG A 191 10.20 15.24 12.23
C ARG A 191 10.76 15.33 10.81
N ILE A 192 10.01 15.82 9.83
CA ILE A 192 10.39 15.73 8.39
C ILE A 192 10.69 17.08 7.74
N THR A 193 10.46 18.19 8.44
CA THR A 193 10.65 19.55 7.92
C THR A 193 11.56 20.36 8.84
N VAL A 194 11.98 21.52 8.35
CA VAL A 194 12.68 22.59 9.07
C VAL A 194 11.99 23.90 8.80
N ILE A 195 12.14 24.89 9.72
CA ILE A 195 11.69 26.26 9.51
C ILE A 195 12.93 27.13 9.29
N GLU A 196 13.03 27.75 8.12
CA GLU A 196 14.10 28.65 7.75
C GLU A 196 13.50 29.96 7.21
N GLU A 197 14.00 31.08 7.66
CA GLU A 197 13.52 32.42 7.23
C GLU A 197 12.00 32.58 7.34
N HIS A 198 11.40 32.02 8.40
CA HIS A 198 9.97 32.01 8.69
C HIS A 198 9.09 31.14 7.76
N GLU A 199 9.71 30.35 6.90
CA GLU A 199 9.03 29.41 6.01
C GLU A 199 9.38 27.96 6.36
N ARG A 200 8.42 27.04 6.21
CA ARG A 200 8.64 25.61 6.37
C ARG A 200 9.06 24.99 5.04
N ARG A 201 10.06 24.12 5.09
CA ARG A 201 10.50 23.31 3.95
C ARG A 201 10.91 21.91 4.41
N PHE A 202 10.99 20.96 3.51
CA PHE A 202 11.50 19.62 3.85
C PHE A 202 12.95 19.67 4.30
N ALA A 203 13.25 18.96 5.37
CA ALA A 203 14.60 18.78 5.87
C ALA A 203 15.49 18.06 4.83
N ASP A 204 16.73 18.48 4.68
CA ASP A 204 17.71 17.79 3.85
C ASP A 204 18.09 16.46 4.51
N ARG A 205 17.70 15.35 3.87
CA ARG A 205 17.91 13.98 4.34
C ARG A 205 18.29 13.10 3.16
N PRO A 206 19.00 11.99 3.40
CA PRO A 206 19.33 11.02 2.34
C PRO A 206 18.09 10.44 1.63
N SER A 207 16.92 10.44 2.29
CA SER A 207 15.65 10.00 1.72
C SER A 207 14.95 11.04 0.87
N ASN A 208 15.37 12.29 0.93
CA ASN A 208 14.76 13.41 0.20
C ASN A 208 15.70 13.88 -0.90
N ARG A 209 15.24 13.84 -2.13
CA ARG A 209 15.98 14.33 -3.30
C ARG A 209 15.35 15.62 -3.78
N ARG A 210 16.16 16.65 -3.99
CA ARG A 210 15.71 17.88 -4.66
C ARG A 210 15.43 17.58 -6.13
N LEU A 211 14.35 18.14 -6.65
CA LEU A 211 13.92 17.94 -8.04
C LEU A 211 14.63 18.90 -8.96
N ASP A 212 14.85 18.50 -10.21
CA ASP A 212 15.11 19.43 -11.29
C ASP A 212 13.82 20.15 -11.74
N ASP A 213 13.95 21.13 -12.62
CA ASP A 213 12.83 21.97 -13.05
C ASP A 213 11.77 21.16 -13.82
N ASP A 214 12.19 20.24 -14.68
CA ASP A 214 11.29 19.43 -15.50
C ASP A 214 10.46 18.47 -14.64
N GLU A 215 11.09 17.85 -13.65
CA GLU A 215 10.43 16.94 -12.73
C GLU A 215 9.48 17.70 -11.79
N ARG A 216 9.91 18.86 -11.31
CA ARG A 216 9.06 19.75 -10.52
C ARG A 216 7.82 20.16 -11.30
N GLU A 217 7.95 20.55 -12.56
CA GLU A 217 6.81 20.91 -13.42
C GLU A 217 5.81 19.74 -13.56
N LYS A 218 6.29 18.51 -13.75
CA LYS A 218 5.44 17.31 -13.80
C LYS A 218 4.64 17.09 -12.51
N VAL A 219 5.29 17.27 -11.36
CA VAL A 219 4.62 17.13 -10.05
C VAL A 219 3.57 18.23 -9.87
N MET A 220 3.88 19.47 -10.22
CA MET A 220 2.94 20.59 -10.13
C MET A 220 1.74 20.38 -11.06
N ALA A 221 1.96 19.90 -12.28
CA ALA A 221 0.88 19.55 -13.20
C ALA A 221 -0.01 18.40 -12.68
N ALA A 222 0.59 17.40 -12.02
CA ALA A 222 -0.16 16.31 -11.39
C ALA A 222 -1.00 16.82 -10.21
N LEU A 223 -0.45 17.70 -9.37
CA LEU A 223 -1.18 18.31 -8.27
C LEU A 223 -2.36 19.16 -8.76
N HIS A 224 -2.16 19.92 -9.85
CA HIS A 224 -3.23 20.71 -10.44
C HIS A 224 -4.38 19.81 -10.93
N ARG A 225 -4.08 18.75 -11.65
CA ARG A 225 -5.08 17.76 -12.09
C ARG A 225 -5.80 17.11 -10.91
N TYR A 226 -5.06 16.73 -9.85
CA TYR A 226 -5.68 16.19 -8.63
C TYR A 226 -6.69 17.18 -8.03
N ARG A 227 -6.33 18.47 -7.93
CA ARG A 227 -7.22 19.50 -7.40
C ARG A 227 -8.54 19.60 -8.18
N GLU A 228 -8.50 19.41 -9.49
CA GLU A 228 -9.69 19.41 -10.34
C GLU A 228 -10.62 18.21 -10.06
N THR A 229 -10.07 17.07 -9.66
CA THR A 229 -10.86 15.88 -9.30
C THR A 229 -11.56 16.00 -7.95
N VAL A 230 -11.13 16.93 -7.08
CA VAL A 230 -11.75 17.12 -5.77
C VAL A 230 -13.11 17.75 -5.93
N VAL A 231 -14.17 17.01 -5.56
CA VAL A 231 -15.56 17.48 -5.66
C VAL A 231 -15.78 18.74 -4.81
N PRO A 232 -16.63 19.72 -5.27
CA PRO A 232 -16.80 21.00 -4.64
C PRO A 232 -17.05 20.98 -3.12
N PRO A 233 -17.88 20.09 -2.56
CA PRO A 233 -18.10 20.03 -1.11
C PRO A 233 -16.86 19.66 -0.29
N ARG A 234 -15.87 19.01 -0.92
CA ARG A 234 -14.60 18.60 -0.28
C ARG A 234 -13.43 19.52 -0.65
N ARG A 235 -13.63 20.43 -1.60
CA ARG A 235 -12.59 21.35 -2.05
C ARG A 235 -12.33 22.39 -0.94
N ARG A 236 -11.06 22.47 -0.54
CA ARG A 236 -10.59 23.46 0.41
C ARG A 236 -10.43 24.82 -0.26
N ARG A 237 -10.18 25.88 0.54
CA ARG A 237 -9.81 27.20 0.02
C ARG A 237 -8.55 27.10 -0.85
N ASP A 238 -8.38 28.04 -1.76
CA ASP A 238 -7.24 28.03 -2.68
C ASP A 238 -5.89 28.02 -1.97
N VAL A 239 -5.74 28.79 -0.91
CA VAL A 239 -4.54 28.83 -0.05
C VAL A 239 -4.10 27.44 0.42
N ALA A 240 -5.03 26.53 0.65
CA ALA A 240 -4.71 25.17 1.11
C ALA A 240 -3.94 24.32 0.11
N TYR A 241 -3.84 24.79 -1.14
CA TYR A 241 -3.12 24.12 -2.22
C TYR A 241 -1.84 24.88 -2.62
N ASP A 242 -1.51 25.96 -1.92
CA ASP A 242 -0.27 26.71 -2.15
C ASP A 242 0.93 25.82 -1.77
N VAL A 243 1.82 25.61 -2.71
CA VAL A 243 2.96 24.71 -2.55
C VAL A 243 4.13 25.46 -1.94
N LYS A 244 4.60 25.02 -0.79
CA LYS A 244 5.77 25.56 -0.09
C LYS A 244 7.06 24.88 -0.53
N ASP A 245 7.04 23.54 -0.63
CA ASP A 245 8.22 22.76 -1.03
C ASP A 245 7.83 21.42 -1.66
N VAL A 246 8.73 20.86 -2.48
CA VAL A 246 8.56 19.55 -3.12
C VAL A 246 9.88 18.79 -3.09
N VAL A 247 9.80 17.50 -2.72
CA VAL A 247 10.96 16.59 -2.77
C VAL A 247 10.58 15.27 -3.40
N GLY A 248 11.50 14.69 -4.14
CA GLY A 248 11.44 13.28 -4.49
C GLY A 248 11.77 12.42 -3.28
N THR A 249 11.06 11.34 -3.11
CA THR A 249 11.28 10.41 -2.00
C THR A 249 11.76 9.08 -2.53
N GLY A 250 12.82 8.54 -1.92
CA GLY A 250 13.33 7.20 -2.20
C GLY A 250 12.91 6.21 -1.13
N GLY A 251 12.80 4.92 -1.50
CA GLY A 251 12.65 3.86 -0.51
C GLY A 251 11.23 3.53 -0.08
N PHE A 252 10.24 3.88 -0.89
CA PHE A 252 8.90 3.29 -0.76
C PHE A 252 8.97 1.77 -0.86
N GLY A 253 7.93 1.07 -0.42
CA GLY A 253 7.87 -0.36 -0.22
C GLY A 253 8.40 -1.21 -1.39
N ILE A 254 8.53 -2.50 -1.16
CA ILE A 254 9.05 -3.45 -2.16
C ILE A 254 8.17 -3.46 -3.42
N GLY A 255 6.85 -3.23 -3.30
CA GLY A 255 5.90 -3.20 -4.40
C GLY A 255 6.17 -2.07 -5.41
N SER A 256 6.43 -0.85 -4.93
CA SER A 256 6.58 0.37 -5.76
C SER A 256 8.04 0.69 -6.15
N ALA A 257 8.95 -0.29 -6.12
CA ALA A 257 10.35 -0.08 -6.49
C ALA A 257 10.46 0.41 -7.96
N GLY A 258 11.28 1.45 -8.18
CA GLY A 258 11.50 2.04 -9.50
C GLY A 258 10.42 3.03 -9.95
N LEU A 259 9.33 3.19 -9.20
CA LEU A 259 8.31 4.18 -9.51
C LEU A 259 8.62 5.52 -8.84
N PRO A 260 8.49 6.64 -9.57
CA PRO A 260 8.67 7.97 -9.01
C PRO A 260 7.66 8.25 -7.90
N ALA A 261 8.15 8.81 -6.79
CA ALA A 261 7.32 9.22 -5.68
C ALA A 261 7.82 10.53 -5.08
N TYR A 262 6.88 11.34 -4.60
CA TYR A 262 7.14 12.71 -4.19
C TYR A 262 6.36 13.04 -2.92
N ASN A 263 6.92 13.94 -2.11
CA ASN A 263 6.18 14.63 -1.08
C ASN A 263 6.07 16.11 -1.45
N VAL A 264 4.86 16.63 -1.33
CA VAL A 264 4.53 18.03 -1.56
C VAL A 264 4.09 18.64 -0.23
N LEU A 265 4.73 19.70 0.20
CA LEU A 265 4.38 20.49 1.36
C LEU A 265 3.44 21.60 0.94
N LEU A 266 2.25 21.63 1.52
CA LEU A 266 1.19 22.59 1.22
C LEU A 266 0.91 23.48 2.43
N GLU A 267 0.41 24.69 2.18
CA GLU A 267 0.00 25.66 3.20
C GLU A 267 -1.08 25.14 4.16
N GLY A 268 -1.96 24.27 3.69
CA GLY A 268 -3.00 23.70 4.55
C GLY A 268 -4.24 24.58 4.72
N TYR A 269 -4.79 24.66 5.93
CA TYR A 269 -6.05 25.39 6.16
C TYR A 269 -5.93 26.92 6.13
N ASP A 270 -4.79 27.41 6.57
CA ASP A 270 -4.43 28.81 6.70
C ASP A 270 -2.90 28.93 6.77
N GLN A 271 -2.40 30.16 6.87
CA GLN A 271 -0.98 30.47 6.86
C GLN A 271 -0.24 30.21 8.20
N ALA A 272 -0.89 29.56 9.17
CA ALA A 272 -0.19 29.13 10.37
C ALA A 272 0.63 27.86 10.10
N LEU A 273 1.92 27.91 10.35
CA LEU A 273 2.86 26.82 10.03
C LEU A 273 2.48 25.45 10.62
N GLU A 274 1.72 25.42 11.70
CA GLU A 274 1.21 24.18 12.32
C GLU A 274 0.14 23.50 11.47
N ASN A 275 -0.49 24.24 10.54
CA ASN A 275 -1.54 23.75 9.66
C ASN A 275 -1.00 23.27 8.29
N ASP A 276 0.30 23.35 8.06
CA ASP A 276 0.94 22.79 6.87
C ASP A 276 0.57 21.32 6.70
N VAL A 277 0.44 20.88 5.44
CA VAL A 277 0.03 19.53 5.08
C VAL A 277 1.05 18.91 4.14
N VAL A 278 1.40 17.66 4.38
CA VAL A 278 2.19 16.86 3.45
C VAL A 278 1.27 15.99 2.62
N LEU A 279 1.36 16.13 1.30
CA LEU A 279 0.69 15.29 0.33
C LEU A 279 1.73 14.40 -0.36
N SER A 280 1.53 13.09 -0.33
CA SER A 280 2.35 12.14 -1.09
C SER A 280 1.73 11.88 -2.46
N ILE A 281 2.55 11.97 -3.50
CA ILE A 281 2.18 11.67 -4.89
C ILE A 281 3.06 10.50 -5.34
N LYS A 282 2.46 9.45 -5.85
CA LYS A 282 3.14 8.27 -6.42
C LYS A 282 2.71 8.09 -7.86
N GLN A 283 3.59 7.59 -8.70
CA GLN A 283 3.20 7.09 -10.01
C GLN A 283 2.47 5.76 -9.81
N GLY A 284 1.27 5.63 -10.39
CA GLY A 284 0.57 4.35 -10.48
C GLY A 284 1.23 3.41 -11.47
N ASN A 285 1.08 2.12 -11.26
CA ASN A 285 1.46 1.05 -12.18
C ASN A 285 0.22 0.31 -12.67
N VAL A 286 0.42 -0.61 -13.59
CA VAL A 286 -0.61 -1.60 -13.96
C VAL A 286 -0.80 -2.54 -12.79
N ALA A 287 -2.04 -2.76 -12.37
CA ALA A 287 -2.33 -3.63 -11.25
C ALA A 287 -1.90 -5.08 -11.52
N ALA A 288 -1.28 -5.75 -10.55
CA ALA A 288 -0.77 -7.11 -10.71
C ALA A 288 -1.83 -8.15 -11.12
N PRO A 289 -3.12 -8.01 -10.76
CA PRO A 289 -4.18 -8.92 -11.22
C PRO A 289 -4.63 -8.69 -12.66
N SER A 290 -4.18 -7.61 -13.34
CA SER A 290 -4.68 -7.21 -14.67
C SER A 290 -4.18 -8.09 -15.80
#